data_e48cde026a933470d4a6ce06855a1da1
#
_entry.id   e48cde026a933470d4a6ce06855a1da1
#
_cell.length_a   1.000
_cell.length_b   1.000
_cell.length_c   1.000
_cell.angle_alpha   90.00
_cell.angle_beta   90.00
_cell.angle_gamma   90.00
#
_symmetry.space_group_name_H-M   'P 1'
#
loop_
_entity.id
_entity.type
_entity.pdbx_description
1 polymer ?
#
loop_
_entity_poly.entity_id
_entity_poly.type
_entity_poly.pdbx_seq_one_letter_code
_entity_poly.pdbx_strand_id
1 'polypeptide(L)'
;MKKNLLFLTLLILGFLPLLAQKPDTTSLSAGPKKEAPSKPGPKAFSDIITKKAISQKGVFSVHFQDDKYFFEIPDNLLGRELIAVTRFTKVAAGASKYGGEVANEQTIQFEKGPGQRIFMRVVTLINRADSTQTIAKAVKNSNLDPIVAAFDIKAYGKDSTSSVIDVTDFFKGDNQAVSLNSSAKRTFSLSGLASDRSYIESIKSYPTNIEVRTVKTYSASAGGAGPTALPGGPGIPAAQNAGAVTLELNTSILLLPKVPMNRRLFDSRVGFFADNFTVYSDDQQKVDEQTFAVRYKLEPKPEDMEKYKQGILVEPAKPIIYYIDPATPKKWVAGLIQGVNDWNIAFEKAGWKNAIQGKEWPNDSTMSLEDARYSVIRYFASDIENAYGPQVHDPRSGEILESHIGWYHNIMKLQHDWYMIQTGATDPTARKMIIDDSLMVKLIRMVASHEVGHTLGLRHNMGSSSKTPVEKLRDKEWIAKNGHTASIMDYARFNYVA
;
A
#
# COMPACT_ATOMS: atom_id res chain seq x y z
N MET A 1 -50.47 21.97 -25.10
CA MET A 1 -51.67 21.13 -25.35
C MET A 1 -51.22 19.76 -25.78
N LYS A 2 -51.35 18.74 -24.92
CA LYS A 2 -51.79 17.36 -25.16
C LYS A 2 -51.57 16.61 -23.85
N LYS A 3 -52.71 16.26 -23.24
CA LYS A 3 -52.83 15.41 -22.05
C LYS A 3 -52.54 13.97 -22.43
N ASN A 4 -51.78 13.22 -21.63
CA ASN A 4 -51.78 11.80 -21.68
C ASN A 4 -52.30 11.22 -20.35
N LEU A 5 -53.34 10.43 -20.50
CA LEU A 5 -54.20 9.78 -19.55
C LEU A 5 -53.49 8.58 -18.93
N LEU A 6 -53.53 8.51 -17.59
CA LEU A 6 -53.01 7.37 -16.81
C LEU A 6 -54.13 6.31 -16.75
N PHE A 7 -53.88 5.09 -17.27
CA PHE A 7 -54.74 3.93 -17.07
C PHE A 7 -54.33 3.19 -15.81
N LEU A 8 -55.18 3.20 -14.83
CA LEU A 8 -55.11 2.43 -13.59
C LEU A 8 -55.85 1.08 -13.79
N THR A 9 -55.11 -0.03 -13.91
CA THR A 9 -55.72 -1.33 -14.00
C THR A 9 -55.76 -1.96 -12.60
N LEU A 10 -56.97 -2.09 -12.07
CA LEU A 10 -57.31 -2.70 -10.79
C LEU A 10 -57.33 -4.24 -10.98
N LEU A 11 -56.41 -4.98 -10.36
CA LEU A 11 -56.43 -6.46 -10.34
C LEU A 11 -57.20 -6.94 -9.11
N ILE A 12 -58.40 -7.49 -9.31
CA ILE A 12 -59.19 -8.11 -8.28
C ILE A 12 -58.68 -9.55 -8.10
N LEU A 13 -58.03 -9.83 -6.96
CA LEU A 13 -57.70 -11.19 -6.53
C LEU A 13 -58.90 -11.82 -5.79
N GLY A 14 -59.49 -12.81 -6.41
CA GLY A 14 -60.57 -13.63 -5.77
C GLY A 14 -59.95 -14.55 -4.71
N PHE A 15 -60.53 -14.51 -3.50
CA PHE A 15 -60.30 -15.46 -2.42
C PHE A 15 -61.00 -16.78 -2.70
N LEU A 16 -60.23 -17.87 -2.84
CA LEU A 16 -60.73 -19.25 -2.75
C LEU A 16 -60.41 -19.78 -1.34
N PRO A 17 -61.36 -20.37 -0.62
CA PRO A 17 -61.04 -20.95 0.69
C PRO A 17 -60.33 -22.30 0.53
N LEU A 18 -59.13 -22.38 1.11
CA LEU A 18 -58.38 -23.64 1.23
C LEU A 18 -58.97 -24.46 2.37
N LEU A 19 -59.58 -25.60 2.04
CA LEU A 19 -60.01 -26.63 3.03
C LEU A 19 -58.76 -27.23 3.68
N ALA A 20 -58.62 -27.06 4.97
CA ALA A 20 -57.56 -27.65 5.78
C ALA A 20 -57.79 -29.16 5.92
N GLN A 21 -56.94 -29.98 5.30
CA GLN A 21 -56.78 -31.39 5.64
C GLN A 21 -55.90 -31.50 6.90
N LYS A 22 -56.44 -32.26 7.90
CA LYS A 22 -55.66 -32.67 9.08
C LYS A 22 -54.50 -33.56 8.65
N PRO A 23 -53.27 -33.32 9.17
CA PRO A 23 -52.17 -34.26 8.93
C PRO A 23 -52.39 -35.54 9.81
N ASP A 24 -52.32 -36.69 9.16
CA ASP A 24 -52.20 -37.99 9.82
C ASP A 24 -50.81 -38.03 10.55
N THR A 25 -50.86 -38.23 11.86
CA THR A 25 -49.69 -38.50 12.67
C THR A 25 -49.25 -39.94 12.56
N THR A 26 -48.51 -40.29 11.52
CA THR A 26 -47.68 -41.50 11.54
C THR A 26 -46.30 -41.11 12.00
N SER A 27 -45.95 -41.55 13.20
CA SER A 27 -44.64 -41.41 13.80
C SER A 27 -43.60 -42.16 12.97
N LEU A 28 -42.89 -41.44 12.10
CA LEU A 28 -41.63 -41.92 11.53
C LEU A 28 -40.56 -41.83 12.61
N SER A 29 -40.20 -42.99 13.16
CA SER A 29 -39.01 -43.17 13.99
C SER A 29 -37.79 -42.59 13.26
N ALA A 30 -37.31 -41.46 13.75
CA ALA A 30 -36.02 -40.89 13.29
C ALA A 30 -34.91 -41.83 13.71
N GLY A 31 -34.35 -42.58 12.77
CA GLY A 31 -33.12 -43.30 12.97
C GLY A 31 -32.02 -42.34 13.41
N PRO A 32 -31.01 -42.81 14.16
CA PRO A 32 -29.96 -41.92 14.67
C PRO A 32 -29.28 -41.20 13.50
N LYS A 33 -29.38 -39.85 13.50
CA LYS A 33 -28.57 -39.01 12.64
C LYS A 33 -27.12 -39.42 12.88
N LYS A 34 -26.46 -40.02 11.90
CA LYS A 34 -25.00 -40.12 11.90
C LYS A 34 -24.48 -38.72 12.01
N GLU A 35 -23.97 -38.34 13.19
CA GLU A 35 -23.14 -37.15 13.34
C GLU A 35 -21.98 -37.25 12.35
N ALA A 36 -21.84 -36.23 11.53
CA ALA A 36 -20.64 -36.10 10.69
C ALA A 36 -19.43 -36.18 11.63
N PRO A 37 -18.37 -36.93 11.28
CA PRO A 37 -17.20 -37.06 12.15
C PRO A 37 -16.71 -35.66 12.54
N SER A 38 -16.70 -35.38 13.83
CA SER A 38 -16.17 -34.15 14.36
C SER A 38 -14.70 -34.00 13.89
N LYS A 39 -14.34 -32.86 13.28
CA LYS A 39 -12.95 -32.64 12.94
C LYS A 39 -12.09 -32.81 14.20
N PRO A 40 -10.96 -33.54 14.13
CA PRO A 40 -10.10 -33.69 15.29
C PRO A 40 -9.66 -32.32 15.79
N GLY A 41 -9.74 -32.10 17.10
CA GLY A 41 -9.32 -30.85 17.76
C GLY A 41 -7.83 -30.55 17.61
N PRO A 42 -7.35 -29.40 18.13
CA PRO A 42 -5.94 -29.04 18.12
C PRO A 42 -5.08 -30.13 18.76
N LYS A 43 -3.95 -30.44 18.14
CA LYS A 43 -2.95 -31.41 18.62
C LYS A 43 -1.98 -30.75 19.58
N ALA A 44 -1.10 -31.54 20.20
CA ALA A 44 0.00 -30.99 20.97
C ALA A 44 0.93 -30.17 20.05
N PHE A 45 1.53 -29.10 20.57
CA PHE A 45 2.42 -28.24 19.79
C PHE A 45 3.56 -29.02 19.12
N SER A 46 4.16 -29.95 19.87
CA SER A 46 5.26 -30.80 19.38
C SER A 46 4.86 -31.74 18.24
N ASP A 47 3.56 -32.04 18.09
CA ASP A 47 3.08 -32.92 17.03
C ASP A 47 2.86 -32.16 15.72
N ILE A 48 2.74 -30.83 15.80
CA ILE A 48 2.57 -29.93 14.64
C ILE A 48 3.90 -29.29 14.28
N ILE A 49 4.57 -28.68 15.26
CA ILE A 49 5.87 -28.01 15.09
C ILE A 49 6.96 -28.90 15.76
N THR A 50 7.54 -29.73 14.95
CA THR A 50 8.57 -30.70 15.43
C THR A 50 9.95 -30.06 15.47
N LYS A 51 10.93 -30.83 15.93
CA LYS A 51 12.36 -30.40 15.91
C LYS A 51 12.94 -30.18 14.50
N LYS A 52 12.23 -30.63 13.44
CA LYS A 52 12.63 -30.41 12.04
C LYS A 52 12.19 -29.02 11.54
N ALA A 53 11.29 -28.34 12.23
CA ALA A 53 10.79 -27.06 11.80
C ALA A 53 11.89 -26.00 11.83
N ILE A 54 12.02 -25.27 10.73
CA ILE A 54 12.77 -24.01 10.66
C ILE A 54 11.85 -22.91 11.16
N SER A 55 12.20 -22.31 12.30
CA SER A 55 11.36 -21.34 12.98
C SER A 55 12.03 -19.99 13.05
N GLN A 56 11.28 -18.94 12.71
CA GLN A 56 11.73 -17.56 12.79
C GLN A 56 10.75 -16.75 13.64
N LYS A 57 11.27 -16.09 14.68
CA LYS A 57 10.50 -15.20 15.55
C LYS A 57 10.42 -13.79 14.97
N GLY A 58 9.28 -13.13 15.15
CA GLY A 58 9.03 -11.76 14.78
C GLY A 58 7.69 -11.30 15.34
N VAL A 59 6.93 -10.51 14.56
CA VAL A 59 5.56 -10.12 14.93
C VAL A 59 4.69 -11.35 15.17
N PHE A 60 4.78 -12.36 14.31
CA PHE A 60 4.36 -13.74 14.56
C PHE A 60 5.59 -14.65 14.52
N SER A 61 5.53 -15.83 15.17
CA SER A 61 6.49 -16.86 14.82
C SER A 61 6.04 -17.54 13.53
N VAL A 62 6.96 -17.68 12.59
CA VAL A 62 6.76 -18.41 11.33
C VAL A 62 7.54 -19.71 11.39
N HIS A 63 6.86 -20.82 11.11
CA HIS A 63 7.48 -22.14 11.09
C HIS A 63 7.35 -22.73 9.69
N PHE A 64 8.44 -23.26 9.16
CA PHE A 64 8.46 -24.01 7.90
C PHE A 64 8.84 -25.45 8.17
N GLN A 65 8.00 -26.39 7.75
CA GLN A 65 8.22 -27.82 7.92
C GLN A 65 7.41 -28.63 6.90
N ASP A 66 8.02 -29.62 6.26
CA ASP A 66 7.37 -30.54 5.32
C ASP A 66 6.55 -29.78 4.24
N ASP A 67 7.20 -28.81 3.59
CA ASP A 67 6.62 -27.90 2.57
C ASP A 67 5.40 -27.10 3.03
N LYS A 68 5.22 -26.92 4.34
CA LYS A 68 4.15 -26.13 4.95
C LYS A 68 4.67 -24.96 5.74
N TYR A 69 3.93 -23.86 5.68
CA TYR A 69 4.14 -22.68 6.50
C TYR A 69 3.04 -22.56 7.55
N PHE A 70 3.47 -22.35 8.79
CA PHE A 70 2.58 -22.11 9.91
C PHE A 70 2.84 -20.74 10.51
N PHE A 71 1.76 -20.05 10.87
CA PHE A 71 1.82 -18.86 11.73
C PHE A 71 1.45 -19.27 13.15
N GLU A 72 2.33 -18.96 14.09
CA GLU A 72 2.01 -18.97 15.52
C GLU A 72 1.69 -17.52 15.90
N ILE A 73 0.39 -17.21 16.05
CA ILE A 73 -0.15 -15.89 16.29
C ILE A 73 -0.35 -15.71 17.79
N PRO A 74 0.35 -14.75 18.45
CA PRO A 74 0.12 -14.44 19.85
C PRO A 74 -1.30 -13.92 20.08
N ASP A 75 -1.95 -14.34 21.15
CA ASP A 75 -3.34 -13.96 21.48
C ASP A 75 -3.51 -12.44 21.66
N ASN A 76 -2.47 -11.74 22.13
CA ASN A 76 -2.48 -10.28 22.26
C ASN A 76 -2.40 -9.51 20.92
N LEU A 77 -2.17 -10.21 19.82
CA LEU A 77 -2.22 -9.65 18.46
C LEU A 77 -3.53 -9.97 17.73
N LEU A 78 -4.37 -10.85 18.30
CA LEU A 78 -5.71 -11.06 17.79
C LEU A 78 -6.56 -9.79 18.02
N GLY A 79 -7.28 -9.37 17.02
CA GLY A 79 -8.02 -8.11 17.03
C GLY A 79 -7.16 -6.87 16.72
N ARG A 80 -5.84 -7.03 16.46
CA ARG A 80 -4.97 -5.93 16.02
C ARG A 80 -5.01 -5.82 14.50
N GLU A 81 -5.06 -4.58 14.03
CA GLU A 81 -5.02 -4.28 12.60
C GLU A 81 -3.58 -4.35 12.09
N LEU A 82 -3.44 -4.94 10.90
CA LEU A 82 -2.22 -4.99 10.10
C LEU A 82 -2.53 -4.43 8.72
N ILE A 83 -1.55 -3.82 8.07
CA ILE A 83 -1.66 -3.46 6.66
C ILE A 83 -0.91 -4.49 5.81
N ALA A 84 -1.58 -5.04 4.81
CA ALA A 84 -1.01 -5.98 3.86
C ALA A 84 -0.79 -5.27 2.53
N VAL A 85 0.47 -5.06 2.15
CA VAL A 85 0.86 -4.40 0.90
C VAL A 85 1.51 -5.42 -0.01
N THR A 86 0.84 -5.75 -1.12
CA THR A 86 1.39 -6.67 -2.13
C THR A 86 2.05 -5.88 -3.24
N ARG A 87 3.30 -6.18 -3.52
CA ARG A 87 4.10 -5.58 -4.60
C ARG A 87 4.53 -6.63 -5.60
N PHE A 88 4.70 -6.21 -6.83
CA PHE A 88 5.42 -6.99 -7.83
C PHE A 88 6.90 -7.02 -7.43
N THR A 89 7.52 -8.20 -7.42
CA THR A 89 8.97 -8.36 -7.33
C THR A 89 9.55 -8.58 -8.71
N LYS A 90 8.89 -9.46 -9.50
CA LYS A 90 9.18 -9.65 -10.91
C LYS A 90 7.89 -9.79 -11.70
N VAL A 91 7.91 -9.29 -12.92
CA VAL A 91 6.78 -9.35 -13.86
C VAL A 91 7.24 -9.91 -15.20
N ALA A 92 6.29 -10.37 -16.00
CA ALA A 92 6.57 -10.78 -17.36
C ALA A 92 7.05 -9.59 -18.21
N ALA A 93 8.04 -9.80 -19.07
CA ALA A 93 8.55 -8.77 -19.95
C ALA A 93 7.42 -8.20 -20.85
N GLY A 94 7.42 -6.90 -21.06
CA GLY A 94 6.39 -6.19 -21.84
C GLY A 94 5.06 -5.99 -21.11
N ALA A 95 4.99 -6.26 -19.81
CA ALA A 95 3.78 -6.10 -18.99
C ALA A 95 3.49 -4.65 -18.56
N SER A 96 4.36 -3.69 -18.86
CA SER A 96 4.28 -2.28 -18.44
C SER A 96 4.10 -2.10 -16.94
N LYS A 97 4.63 -3.06 -16.17
CA LYS A 97 4.75 -3.05 -14.70
C LYS A 97 6.15 -3.50 -14.30
N TYR A 98 6.58 -3.07 -13.12
CA TYR A 98 7.97 -3.26 -12.69
C TYR A 98 8.04 -3.72 -11.23
N GLY A 99 9.14 -4.37 -10.88
CA GLY A 99 9.40 -4.79 -9.50
C GLY A 99 9.44 -3.60 -8.55
N GLY A 100 8.67 -3.66 -7.47
CA GLY A 100 8.48 -2.59 -6.48
C GLY A 100 7.14 -1.88 -6.58
N GLU A 101 6.43 -1.95 -7.72
CA GLU A 101 5.10 -1.34 -7.85
C GLU A 101 4.06 -2.08 -7.00
N VAL A 102 3.15 -1.30 -6.39
CA VAL A 102 2.04 -1.84 -5.60
C VAL A 102 1.00 -2.49 -6.51
N ALA A 103 0.66 -3.73 -6.19
CA ALA A 103 -0.39 -4.51 -6.87
C ALA A 103 -1.70 -4.54 -6.06
N ASN A 104 -1.61 -4.45 -4.72
CA ASN A 104 -2.75 -4.48 -3.81
C ASN A 104 -2.36 -3.94 -2.44
N GLU A 105 -3.34 -3.33 -1.74
CA GLU A 105 -3.20 -2.87 -0.37
C GLU A 105 -4.50 -3.11 0.39
N GLN A 106 -4.44 -3.72 1.58
CA GLN A 106 -5.60 -4.02 2.40
C GLN A 106 -5.26 -3.89 3.89
N THR A 107 -6.19 -3.37 4.68
CA THR A 107 -6.13 -3.52 6.14
C THR A 107 -6.73 -4.86 6.53
N ILE A 108 -6.00 -5.67 7.26
CA ILE A 108 -6.44 -7.01 7.69
C ILE A 108 -6.39 -7.16 9.21
N GLN A 109 -7.12 -8.14 9.72
CA GLN A 109 -7.16 -8.47 11.12
C GLN A 109 -7.36 -9.98 11.30
N PHE A 110 -6.68 -10.56 12.30
CA PHE A 110 -6.94 -11.93 12.73
C PHE A 110 -7.78 -11.93 14.00
N GLU A 111 -8.79 -12.80 14.08
CA GLU A 111 -9.66 -12.93 15.26
C GLU A 111 -10.03 -14.38 15.53
N LYS A 112 -10.41 -14.69 16.79
CA LYS A 112 -10.96 -16.00 17.14
C LYS A 112 -12.36 -16.16 16.55
N GLY A 113 -12.58 -17.25 15.81
CA GLY A 113 -13.87 -17.67 15.30
C GLY A 113 -14.44 -18.86 16.06
N PRO A 114 -15.69 -19.26 15.80
CA PRO A 114 -16.29 -20.45 16.39
C PRO A 114 -15.58 -21.72 15.90
N GLY A 115 -15.65 -22.78 16.70
CA GLY A 115 -15.14 -24.11 16.33
C GLY A 115 -13.63 -24.21 16.23
N GLN A 116 -12.90 -23.54 17.12
CA GLN A 116 -11.43 -23.56 17.18
C GLN A 116 -10.77 -23.11 15.87
N ARG A 117 -11.19 -21.96 15.36
CA ARG A 117 -10.67 -21.34 14.14
C ARG A 117 -10.16 -19.92 14.41
N ILE A 118 -9.23 -19.51 13.57
CA ILE A 118 -8.85 -18.12 13.40
C ILE A 118 -9.42 -17.62 12.07
N PHE A 119 -10.13 -16.51 12.11
CA PHE A 119 -10.60 -15.82 10.92
C PHE A 119 -9.63 -14.69 10.55
N MET A 120 -9.43 -14.49 9.24
CA MET A 120 -8.85 -13.28 8.71
C MET A 120 -9.98 -12.43 8.12
N ARG A 121 -10.04 -11.16 8.55
CA ARG A 121 -10.95 -10.17 7.95
C ARG A 121 -10.17 -9.13 7.17
N VAL A 122 -10.81 -8.56 6.16
CA VAL A 122 -10.42 -7.27 5.59
C VAL A 122 -11.24 -6.20 6.31
N VAL A 123 -10.53 -5.23 6.91
CA VAL A 123 -11.16 -4.16 7.70
C VAL A 123 -11.50 -2.99 6.77
N THR A 124 -12.79 -2.67 6.68
CA THR A 124 -13.29 -1.55 5.88
C THR A 124 -13.43 -0.30 6.75
N LEU A 125 -12.55 0.68 6.54
CA LEU A 125 -12.45 1.86 7.38
C LEU A 125 -13.33 3.00 6.85
N ILE A 126 -14.65 2.82 6.79
CA ILE A 126 -15.59 3.81 6.25
C ILE A 126 -16.28 4.59 7.38
N ASN A 127 -16.89 3.88 8.31
CA ASN A 127 -17.72 4.45 9.37
C ASN A 127 -17.00 4.42 10.72
N ARG A 128 -17.02 5.53 11.45
CA ARG A 128 -16.37 5.66 12.75
C ARG A 128 -17.27 6.34 13.77
N ALA A 129 -17.15 5.94 15.02
CA ALA A 129 -17.71 6.61 16.17
C ALA A 129 -16.74 6.48 17.34
N ASP A 130 -16.75 7.43 18.26
CA ASP A 130 -16.02 7.32 19.53
C ASP A 130 -16.62 6.16 20.34
N SER A 131 -15.79 5.21 20.74
CA SER A 131 -16.20 4.02 21.48
C SER A 131 -16.86 4.31 22.83
N THR A 132 -16.67 5.51 23.37
CA THR A 132 -17.29 5.98 24.63
C THR A 132 -18.73 6.43 24.42
N GLN A 133 -19.14 6.72 23.19
CA GLN A 133 -20.48 7.20 22.85
C GLN A 133 -21.45 6.06 22.54
N THR A 134 -22.75 6.30 22.77
CA THR A 134 -23.81 5.30 22.56
C THR A 134 -23.93 4.91 21.10
N ILE A 135 -23.82 5.87 20.18
CA ILE A 135 -23.93 5.66 18.72
C ILE A 135 -22.89 4.64 18.20
N ALA A 136 -21.76 4.45 18.90
CA ALA A 136 -20.76 3.46 18.53
C ALA A 136 -21.32 2.04 18.43
N LYS A 137 -22.32 1.71 19.26
CA LYS A 137 -23.03 0.41 19.20
C LYS A 137 -23.81 0.28 17.89
N ALA A 138 -24.49 1.35 17.45
CA ALA A 138 -25.24 1.35 16.19
C ALA A 138 -24.29 1.22 14.99
N VAL A 139 -23.16 1.95 15.00
CA VAL A 139 -22.13 1.82 13.96
C VAL A 139 -21.60 0.39 13.90
N LYS A 140 -21.27 -0.20 15.06
CA LYS A 140 -20.80 -1.60 15.12
C LYS A 140 -21.84 -2.60 14.63
N ASN A 141 -23.10 -2.39 14.94
CA ASN A 141 -24.20 -3.31 14.54
C ASN A 141 -24.57 -3.20 13.05
N SER A 142 -24.24 -2.08 12.42
CA SER A 142 -24.55 -1.81 11.02
C SER A 142 -23.40 -2.11 10.05
N ASN A 143 -22.21 -2.44 10.56
CA ASN A 143 -21.03 -2.67 9.75
C ASN A 143 -20.42 -4.03 10.10
N LEU A 144 -20.17 -4.84 9.08
CA LEU A 144 -19.54 -6.14 9.21
C LEU A 144 -18.43 -6.30 8.19
N ASP A 145 -17.21 -6.41 8.69
CA ASP A 145 -16.03 -6.65 7.84
C ASP A 145 -16.06 -8.09 7.28
N PRO A 146 -15.74 -8.27 5.98
CA PRO A 146 -15.76 -9.57 5.34
C PRO A 146 -14.72 -10.52 5.91
N ILE A 147 -15.11 -11.78 6.15
CA ILE A 147 -14.20 -12.88 6.44
C ILE A 147 -13.61 -13.36 5.11
N VAL A 148 -12.31 -13.22 4.92
CA VAL A 148 -11.62 -13.63 3.69
C VAL A 148 -10.92 -14.97 3.78
N ALA A 149 -10.65 -15.44 5.00
CA ALA A 149 -10.13 -16.78 5.26
C ALA A 149 -10.52 -17.29 6.64
N ALA A 150 -10.59 -18.62 6.77
CA ALA A 150 -10.83 -19.33 8.00
C ALA A 150 -9.79 -20.45 8.15
N PHE A 151 -9.00 -20.39 9.21
CA PHE A 151 -7.93 -21.35 9.49
C PHE A 151 -8.30 -22.19 10.71
N ASP A 152 -8.25 -23.51 10.58
CA ASP A 152 -8.37 -24.39 11.74
C ASP A 152 -7.11 -24.23 12.63
N ILE A 153 -7.28 -24.08 13.94
CA ILE A 153 -6.18 -24.07 14.90
C ILE A 153 -5.60 -25.49 14.93
N LYS A 154 -4.32 -25.64 14.54
CA LYS A 154 -3.63 -26.94 14.50
C LYS A 154 -3.09 -27.31 15.86
N ALA A 155 -2.59 -26.34 16.62
CA ALA A 155 -2.09 -26.47 17.97
C ALA A 155 -2.20 -25.12 18.69
N TYR A 156 -2.11 -25.13 20.01
CA TYR A 156 -1.80 -23.95 20.80
C TYR A 156 -0.30 -23.89 21.10
N GLY A 157 0.27 -22.71 21.25
CA GLY A 157 1.66 -22.53 21.66
C GLY A 157 1.95 -23.20 23.01
N LYS A 158 3.23 -23.38 23.32
CA LYS A 158 3.67 -24.14 24.52
C LYS A 158 3.09 -23.59 25.83
N ASP A 159 2.85 -22.29 25.91
CA ASP A 159 2.25 -21.59 27.07
C ASP A 159 0.76 -21.34 26.90
N SER A 160 0.15 -21.84 25.81
CA SER A 160 -1.26 -21.62 25.44
C SER A 160 -1.66 -20.15 25.22
N THR A 161 -0.68 -19.26 25.00
CA THR A 161 -0.92 -17.83 24.75
C THR A 161 -0.86 -17.48 23.25
N SER A 162 -0.76 -18.49 22.40
CA SER A 162 -0.73 -18.33 20.94
C SER A 162 -1.47 -19.47 20.24
N SER A 163 -1.89 -19.23 19.01
CA SER A 163 -2.57 -20.17 18.13
C SER A 163 -1.76 -20.45 16.88
N VAL A 164 -1.55 -21.73 16.56
CA VAL A 164 -0.82 -22.19 15.37
C VAL A 164 -1.81 -22.55 14.28
N ILE A 165 -1.67 -21.90 13.12
CA ILE A 165 -2.48 -22.11 11.91
C ILE A 165 -1.63 -22.44 10.70
N ASP A 166 -2.12 -23.31 9.80
CA ASP A 166 -1.48 -23.60 8.51
C ASP A 166 -1.96 -22.54 7.49
N VAL A 167 -1.01 -21.77 6.96
CA VAL A 167 -1.30 -20.66 6.02
C VAL A 167 -0.86 -20.98 4.58
N THR A 168 -0.39 -22.19 4.33
CA THR A 168 0.22 -22.59 3.07
C THR A 168 -0.71 -22.39 1.89
N ASP A 169 -1.88 -23.03 1.93
CA ASP A 169 -2.83 -22.97 0.81
C ASP A 169 -3.37 -21.55 0.58
N PHE A 170 -3.51 -20.77 1.66
CA PHE A 170 -3.99 -19.40 1.57
C PHE A 170 -3.02 -18.51 0.80
N PHE A 171 -1.72 -18.52 1.11
CA PHE A 171 -0.73 -17.73 0.41
C PHE A 171 -0.35 -18.31 -0.96
N LYS A 172 -0.37 -19.63 -1.12
CA LYS A 172 -0.17 -20.28 -2.41
C LYS A 172 -1.32 -19.98 -3.37
N GLY A 173 -2.54 -19.92 -2.85
CA GLY A 173 -3.77 -19.71 -3.61
C GLY A 173 -3.96 -18.28 -4.13
N ASP A 174 -5.09 -18.08 -4.79
CA ASP A 174 -5.50 -16.81 -5.35
C ASP A 174 -6.58 -16.16 -4.47
N ASN A 175 -6.21 -15.09 -3.78
CA ASN A 175 -7.13 -14.32 -2.94
C ASN A 175 -6.92 -12.81 -3.16
N GLN A 176 -7.95 -12.00 -2.91
CA GLN A 176 -7.90 -10.55 -3.10
C GLN A 176 -7.35 -9.79 -1.87
N ALA A 177 -7.12 -10.46 -0.74
CA ALA A 177 -6.66 -9.80 0.47
C ALA A 177 -5.13 -9.58 0.45
N VAL A 178 -4.37 -10.60 0.06
CA VAL A 178 -2.90 -10.61 0.12
C VAL A 178 -2.26 -11.11 -1.18
N SER A 179 -2.91 -10.87 -2.32
CA SER A 179 -2.44 -11.19 -3.66
C SER A 179 -2.92 -10.12 -4.65
N LEU A 180 -3.04 -10.44 -5.92
CA LEU A 180 -3.53 -9.50 -6.94
C LEU A 180 -5.00 -9.17 -6.72
N ASN A 181 -5.34 -7.90 -6.72
CA ASN A 181 -6.72 -7.47 -6.78
C ASN A 181 -7.31 -7.60 -8.20
N SER A 182 -8.62 -7.42 -8.33
CA SER A 182 -9.32 -7.54 -9.62
C SER A 182 -8.81 -6.55 -10.68
N SER A 183 -8.33 -5.36 -10.26
CA SER A 183 -7.78 -4.36 -11.20
C SER A 183 -6.44 -4.82 -11.76
N ALA A 184 -5.53 -5.28 -10.89
CA ALA A 184 -4.24 -5.82 -11.33
C ALA A 184 -4.43 -7.03 -12.28
N LYS A 185 -5.36 -7.94 -11.97
CA LYS A 185 -5.68 -9.07 -12.84
C LYS A 185 -6.18 -8.63 -14.22
N ARG A 186 -7.05 -7.63 -14.28
CA ARG A 186 -7.51 -7.07 -15.57
C ARG A 186 -6.38 -6.45 -16.37
N THR A 187 -5.46 -5.72 -15.71
CA THR A 187 -4.30 -5.10 -16.39
C THR A 187 -3.47 -6.13 -17.17
N PHE A 188 -3.34 -7.33 -16.63
CA PHE A 188 -2.59 -8.42 -17.28
C PHE A 188 -3.48 -9.41 -18.04
N SER A 189 -4.79 -9.17 -18.16
CA SER A 189 -5.74 -10.11 -18.76
C SER A 189 -5.69 -11.53 -18.18
N LEU A 190 -5.47 -11.60 -16.84
CA LEU A 190 -5.35 -12.85 -16.13
C LEU A 190 -6.72 -13.49 -15.86
N SER A 191 -6.78 -14.82 -15.93
CA SER A 191 -7.95 -15.61 -15.58
C SER A 191 -7.66 -16.53 -14.38
N GLY A 192 -7.66 -17.84 -14.53
CA GLY A 192 -7.46 -18.79 -13.43
C GLY A 192 -5.99 -18.91 -12.99
N LEU A 193 -5.76 -19.05 -11.69
CA LEU A 193 -4.45 -19.42 -11.14
C LEU A 193 -4.13 -20.88 -11.48
N ALA A 194 -2.95 -21.13 -12.01
CA ALA A 194 -2.40 -22.49 -12.23
C ALA A 194 -1.72 -22.93 -10.91
N SER A 195 -2.43 -23.68 -10.08
CA SER A 195 -1.98 -24.07 -8.74
C SER A 195 -0.76 -25.03 -8.75
N ASP A 196 -0.61 -25.79 -9.82
CA ASP A 196 0.54 -26.69 -10.07
C ASP A 196 1.84 -25.94 -10.37
N ARG A 197 1.75 -24.69 -10.81
CA ARG A 197 2.87 -23.80 -11.17
C ARG A 197 2.91 -22.54 -10.30
N SER A 198 2.28 -22.59 -9.12
CA SER A 198 2.26 -21.50 -8.15
C SER A 198 2.73 -22.03 -6.80
N TYR A 199 3.62 -21.28 -6.13
CA TYR A 199 4.22 -21.71 -4.87
C TYR A 199 4.65 -20.52 -4.00
N ILE A 200 4.90 -20.81 -2.72
CA ILE A 200 5.51 -19.86 -1.79
C ILE A 200 7.03 -20.02 -1.90
N GLU A 201 7.73 -18.94 -2.26
CA GLU A 201 9.19 -18.94 -2.30
C GLU A 201 9.79 -18.83 -0.90
N SER A 202 9.23 -17.92 -0.08
CA SER A 202 9.64 -17.77 1.32
C SER A 202 8.61 -17.01 2.13
N ILE A 203 8.57 -17.26 3.44
CA ILE A 203 7.92 -16.38 4.42
C ILE A 203 8.93 -16.04 5.50
N LYS A 204 9.18 -14.75 5.72
CA LYS A 204 10.12 -14.24 6.73
C LYS A 204 9.38 -13.38 7.74
N SER A 205 9.72 -13.51 9.02
CA SER A 205 9.12 -12.70 10.08
C SER A 205 10.16 -11.76 10.69
N TYR A 206 9.77 -10.52 10.85
CA TYR A 206 10.54 -9.44 11.45
C TYR A 206 9.79 -8.86 12.67
N PRO A 207 10.42 -8.02 13.50
CA PRO A 207 9.76 -7.50 14.72
C PRO A 207 8.44 -6.80 14.49
N THR A 208 8.23 -6.17 13.32
CA THR A 208 7.04 -5.36 13.02
C THR A 208 6.25 -5.87 11.81
N ASN A 209 6.80 -6.78 11.02
CA ASN A 209 6.20 -7.21 9.75
C ASN A 209 6.52 -8.67 9.41
N ILE A 210 5.74 -9.22 8.49
CA ILE A 210 5.97 -10.50 7.83
C ILE A 210 6.08 -10.24 6.34
N GLU A 211 7.08 -10.80 5.69
CA GLU A 211 7.29 -10.73 4.25
C GLU A 211 6.98 -12.09 3.62
N VAL A 212 5.97 -12.12 2.77
CA VAL A 212 5.51 -13.34 2.08
C VAL A 212 5.84 -13.22 0.60
N ARG A 213 6.81 -13.99 0.13
CA ARG A 213 7.19 -14.04 -1.29
C ARG A 213 6.58 -15.25 -1.96
N THR A 214 5.87 -15.00 -3.08
CA THR A 214 5.16 -16.03 -3.83
C THR A 214 5.43 -15.90 -5.32
N VAL A 215 5.50 -17.05 -6.00
CA VAL A 215 5.45 -17.13 -7.46
C VAL A 215 4.07 -17.61 -7.85
N LYS A 216 3.40 -16.85 -8.73
CA LYS A 216 2.03 -17.13 -9.17
C LYS A 216 1.96 -17.14 -10.69
N THR A 217 1.47 -18.23 -11.23
CA THR A 217 1.23 -18.39 -12.66
C THR A 217 -0.26 -18.38 -12.92
N TYR A 218 -0.70 -17.54 -13.83
CA TYR A 218 -2.09 -17.41 -14.26
C TYR A 218 -2.22 -17.77 -15.75
N SER A 219 -3.34 -18.36 -16.11
CA SER A 219 -3.78 -18.39 -17.49
C SER A 219 -4.07 -16.95 -17.95
N ALA A 220 -3.68 -16.60 -19.15
CA ALA A 220 -3.84 -15.24 -19.67
C ALA A 220 -4.26 -15.25 -21.13
N SER A 221 -5.12 -14.29 -21.51
CA SER A 221 -5.56 -14.14 -22.89
C SER A 221 -4.48 -13.47 -23.75
N ALA A 222 -4.30 -13.93 -24.97
CA ALA A 222 -3.39 -13.35 -25.95
C ALA A 222 -3.80 -11.94 -26.43
N GLY A 223 -5.09 -11.57 -26.27
CA GLY A 223 -5.62 -10.24 -26.58
C GLY A 223 -5.30 -9.22 -25.49
N GLY A 224 -4.82 -8.03 -25.86
CA GLY A 224 -4.55 -6.94 -24.93
C GLY A 224 -5.85 -6.40 -24.32
N ALA A 225 -5.93 -6.38 -23.01
CA ALA A 225 -6.97 -5.71 -22.24
C ALA A 225 -6.34 -4.90 -21.11
N GLY A 226 -5.52 -3.91 -21.45
CA GLY A 226 -5.11 -2.88 -20.49
C GLY A 226 -5.99 -1.63 -20.66
N PRO A 227 -6.19 -0.79 -19.64
CA PRO A 227 -6.95 0.45 -19.74
C PRO A 227 -6.35 1.47 -20.72
N THR A 228 -5.14 1.26 -21.19
CA THR A 228 -4.46 2.04 -22.23
C THR A 228 -4.28 1.28 -23.54
N ALA A 229 -4.67 -0.01 -23.62
CA ALA A 229 -4.60 -0.79 -24.84
C ALA A 229 -5.74 -0.37 -25.76
N LEU A 230 -5.43 0.09 -26.95
CA LEU A 230 -6.39 0.20 -28.03
C LEU A 230 -7.05 -1.17 -28.24
N PRO A 231 -8.36 -1.25 -28.53
CA PRO A 231 -9.00 -2.51 -28.88
C PRO A 231 -8.23 -3.18 -30.00
N GLY A 232 -7.69 -4.38 -29.77
CA GLY A 232 -6.84 -5.10 -30.74
C GLY A 232 -5.33 -4.82 -30.63
N GLY A 233 -4.86 -4.08 -29.59
CA GLY A 233 -3.42 -3.89 -29.36
C GLY A 233 -2.72 -5.20 -28.96
N PRO A 234 -1.37 -5.28 -29.13
CA PRO A 234 -0.61 -6.46 -28.77
C PRO A 234 -0.72 -6.74 -27.28
N GLY A 235 -1.13 -7.96 -26.91
CA GLY A 235 -1.12 -8.43 -25.53
C GLY A 235 0.30 -8.63 -25.00
N ILE A 236 0.40 -8.98 -23.71
CA ILE A 236 1.69 -9.30 -23.08
C ILE A 236 2.34 -10.47 -23.84
N PRO A 237 3.64 -10.36 -24.25
CA PRO A 237 4.30 -11.41 -25.02
C PRO A 237 4.24 -12.80 -24.38
N ALA A 238 4.33 -12.89 -23.06
CA ALA A 238 4.19 -14.15 -22.31
C ALA A 238 2.80 -14.80 -22.51
N ALA A 239 1.73 -14.00 -22.50
CA ALA A 239 0.37 -14.49 -22.74
C ALA A 239 0.21 -14.94 -24.20
N GLN A 240 0.77 -14.19 -25.17
CA GLN A 240 0.71 -14.53 -26.59
C GLN A 240 1.47 -15.84 -26.88
N ASN A 241 2.66 -16.01 -26.32
CA ASN A 241 3.54 -17.12 -26.62
C ASN A 241 3.20 -18.41 -25.83
N ALA A 242 2.68 -18.27 -24.59
CA ALA A 242 2.50 -19.39 -23.68
C ALA A 242 1.08 -19.52 -23.10
N GLY A 243 0.16 -18.60 -23.39
CA GLY A 243 -1.18 -18.59 -22.78
C GLY A 243 -1.14 -18.42 -21.25
N ALA A 244 -0.01 -17.97 -20.72
CA ALA A 244 0.21 -17.84 -19.28
C ALA A 244 1.11 -16.64 -18.94
N VAL A 245 0.91 -16.08 -17.75
CA VAL A 245 1.76 -15.04 -17.17
C VAL A 245 2.19 -15.49 -15.78
N THR A 246 3.50 -15.50 -15.53
CA THR A 246 4.08 -15.79 -14.22
C THR A 246 4.56 -14.48 -13.60
N LEU A 247 4.21 -14.27 -12.32
CA LEU A 247 4.53 -13.11 -11.54
C LEU A 247 5.18 -13.54 -10.23
N GLU A 248 6.18 -12.83 -9.78
CA GLU A 248 6.71 -12.95 -8.43
C GLU A 248 6.18 -11.77 -7.61
N LEU A 249 5.53 -12.07 -6.50
CA LEU A 249 4.90 -11.09 -5.63
C LEU A 249 5.54 -11.15 -4.24
N ASN A 250 5.66 -10.00 -3.58
CA ASN A 250 5.94 -9.91 -2.16
C ASN A 250 4.78 -9.20 -1.46
N THR A 251 4.23 -9.82 -0.42
CA THR A 251 3.23 -9.21 0.46
C THR A 251 3.87 -8.90 1.79
N SER A 252 4.02 -7.61 2.10
CA SER A 252 4.41 -7.11 3.42
C SER A 252 3.18 -7.03 4.31
N ILE A 253 3.14 -7.76 5.40
CA ILE A 253 2.09 -7.69 6.41
C ILE A 253 2.66 -6.95 7.62
N LEU A 254 2.37 -5.66 7.74
CA LEU A 254 2.94 -4.75 8.73
C LEU A 254 1.95 -4.51 9.87
N LEU A 255 2.39 -4.71 11.12
CA LEU A 255 1.59 -4.43 12.31
C LEU A 255 1.42 -2.93 12.49
N LEU A 256 0.18 -2.45 12.48
CA LEU A 256 -0.12 -1.04 12.70
C LEU A 256 0.13 -0.63 14.16
N PRO A 257 0.49 0.63 14.43
CA PRO A 257 0.68 1.14 15.78
C PRO A 257 -0.50 0.84 16.70
N LYS A 258 -0.24 0.47 17.96
CA LYS A 258 -1.31 0.19 18.92
C LYS A 258 -2.17 1.43 19.17
N VAL A 259 -1.53 2.58 19.26
CA VAL A 259 -2.19 3.88 19.36
C VAL A 259 -1.90 4.62 18.06
N PRO A 260 -2.91 4.82 17.19
CA PRO A 260 -2.72 5.58 15.97
C PRO A 260 -2.24 7.01 16.25
N MET A 261 -1.50 7.59 15.31
CA MET A 261 -1.11 9.00 15.35
C MET A 261 -2.35 9.90 15.44
N ASN A 262 -2.26 11.01 16.15
CA ASN A 262 -3.32 12.02 16.13
C ASN A 262 -3.52 12.56 14.72
N ARG A 263 -4.75 12.45 14.23
CA ARG A 263 -5.14 12.95 12.90
C ARG A 263 -4.97 14.47 12.85
N ARG A 264 -4.44 14.97 11.75
CA ARG A 264 -4.50 16.39 11.42
C ARG A 264 -5.59 16.60 10.39
N LEU A 265 -6.59 17.39 10.70
CA LEU A 265 -7.66 17.70 9.76
C LEU A 265 -7.08 18.30 8.48
N PHE A 266 -7.64 17.90 7.37
CA PHE A 266 -7.27 18.39 6.05
C PHE A 266 -7.69 19.86 5.90
N ASP A 267 -6.81 20.65 5.27
CA ASP A 267 -7.11 22.01 4.86
C ASP A 267 -6.76 22.15 3.38
N SER A 268 -7.74 22.54 2.55
CA SER A 268 -7.55 22.65 1.10
C SER A 268 -6.51 23.69 0.68
N ARG A 269 -6.15 24.62 1.58
CA ARG A 269 -5.08 25.61 1.34
C ARG A 269 -3.68 24.98 1.44
N VAL A 270 -3.58 23.79 2.05
CA VAL A 270 -2.33 23.03 2.18
C VAL A 270 -2.50 21.70 1.46
N GLY A 271 -1.84 21.52 0.33
CA GLY A 271 -2.06 20.41 -0.59
C GLY A 271 -1.47 19.09 -0.13
N PHE A 272 -2.03 18.46 0.92
CA PHE A 272 -1.69 17.08 1.32
C PHE A 272 -2.57 16.04 0.62
N PHE A 273 -2.06 14.82 0.47
CA PHE A 273 -2.92 13.64 0.31
C PHE A 273 -3.74 13.46 1.59
N ALA A 274 -4.91 12.87 1.47
CA ALA A 274 -5.83 12.76 2.59
C ALA A 274 -6.72 11.52 2.48
N ASP A 275 -7.07 10.98 3.65
CA ASP A 275 -8.13 9.98 3.82
C ASP A 275 -9.34 10.61 4.50
N ASN A 276 -10.47 9.91 4.46
CA ASN A 276 -11.69 10.36 5.14
C ASN A 276 -12.43 9.21 5.82
N PHE A 277 -13.24 9.58 6.81
CA PHE A 277 -14.24 8.72 7.44
C PHE A 277 -15.58 9.42 7.52
N THR A 278 -16.66 8.67 7.44
CA THR A 278 -17.95 9.10 7.94
C THR A 278 -17.96 8.97 9.46
N VAL A 279 -18.10 10.08 10.16
CA VAL A 279 -18.06 10.14 11.64
C VAL A 279 -19.45 10.30 12.21
N TYR A 280 -19.76 9.46 13.19
CA TYR A 280 -21.01 9.48 13.94
C TYR A 280 -20.72 9.91 15.39
N SER A 281 -21.59 10.75 15.93
CA SER A 281 -21.55 11.24 17.31
C SER A 281 -22.94 11.36 17.90
N ASP A 282 -23.09 11.18 19.22
CA ASP A 282 -24.38 11.30 19.92
C ASP A 282 -24.96 12.72 19.81
N ASP A 283 -24.12 13.74 19.64
CA ASP A 283 -24.52 15.16 19.58
C ASP A 283 -24.81 15.67 18.14
N GLN A 284 -24.66 14.82 17.14
CA GLN A 284 -24.89 15.22 15.74
C GLN A 284 -26.37 15.21 15.37
N GLN A 285 -26.77 16.18 14.56
CA GLN A 285 -28.05 16.16 13.82
C GLN A 285 -27.88 15.77 12.35
N LYS A 286 -26.63 15.69 11.89
CA LYS A 286 -26.24 15.28 10.54
C LYS A 286 -24.87 14.61 10.61
N VAL A 287 -24.65 13.61 9.77
CA VAL A 287 -23.35 12.90 9.66
C VAL A 287 -22.26 13.86 9.20
N ASP A 288 -21.07 13.70 9.75
CA ASP A 288 -19.87 14.44 9.35
C ASP A 288 -18.90 13.55 8.57
N GLU A 289 -18.29 14.12 7.53
CA GLU A 289 -17.16 13.54 6.84
C GLU A 289 -15.87 14.19 7.37
N GLN A 290 -15.07 13.42 8.10
CA GLN A 290 -13.80 13.90 8.62
C GLN A 290 -12.67 13.53 7.68
N THR A 291 -12.15 14.51 6.95
CA THR A 291 -10.96 14.36 6.10
C THR A 291 -9.70 14.75 6.88
N PHE A 292 -8.64 13.95 6.78
CA PHE A 292 -7.39 14.17 7.48
C PHE A 292 -6.18 13.92 6.59
N ALA A 293 -5.10 14.69 6.83
CA ALA A 293 -3.89 14.68 6.03
C ALA A 293 -3.06 13.42 6.26
N VAL A 294 -2.50 12.88 5.18
CA VAL A 294 -1.49 11.83 5.19
C VAL A 294 -0.12 12.47 5.38
N ARG A 295 0.65 12.08 6.41
CA ARG A 295 1.93 12.69 6.76
C ARG A 295 2.81 11.78 7.61
N TYR A 296 4.10 12.03 7.66
CA TYR A 296 4.99 11.38 8.62
C TYR A 296 4.71 11.83 10.06
N LYS A 297 4.93 10.93 11.00
CA LYS A 297 4.95 11.20 12.44
C LYS A 297 6.38 11.60 12.83
N LEU A 298 6.58 12.87 13.16
CA LEU A 298 7.84 13.36 13.72
C LEU A 298 7.58 13.82 15.16
N GLU A 299 8.35 13.27 16.09
CA GLU A 299 8.31 13.58 17.52
C GLU A 299 9.73 13.77 18.03
N PRO A 300 9.99 14.72 18.93
CA PRO A 300 11.30 14.86 19.55
C PRO A 300 11.60 13.67 20.46
N LYS A 301 12.87 13.40 20.69
CA LYS A 301 13.29 12.47 21.74
C LYS A 301 12.82 13.00 23.09
N PRO A 302 12.49 12.14 24.07
CA PRO A 302 12.04 12.60 25.38
C PRO A 302 12.97 13.62 26.03
N GLU A 303 14.28 13.44 25.91
CA GLU A 303 15.32 14.33 26.44
C GLU A 303 15.40 15.69 25.73
N ASP A 304 14.90 15.78 24.49
CA ASP A 304 14.92 17.02 23.71
C ASP A 304 13.56 17.77 23.70
N MET A 305 12.56 17.25 24.39
CA MET A 305 11.20 17.83 24.41
C MET A 305 11.18 19.30 24.83
N GLU A 306 11.94 19.68 25.87
CA GLU A 306 11.98 21.07 26.34
C GLU A 306 12.70 22.00 25.37
N LYS A 307 13.77 21.55 24.74
CA LYS A 307 14.44 22.28 23.66
C LYS A 307 13.51 22.54 22.49
N TYR A 308 12.75 21.50 22.10
CA TYR A 308 11.78 21.60 21.00
C TYR A 308 10.68 22.62 21.31
N LYS A 309 10.14 22.62 22.52
CA LYS A 309 9.14 23.62 22.96
C LYS A 309 9.70 25.06 22.96
N GLN A 310 11.00 25.22 23.16
CA GLN A 310 11.69 26.52 23.11
C GLN A 310 12.03 26.95 21.67
N GLY A 311 11.67 26.14 20.64
CA GLY A 311 11.98 26.42 19.24
C GLY A 311 13.43 26.12 18.84
N ILE A 312 14.18 25.41 19.67
CA ILE A 312 15.53 24.95 19.35
C ILE A 312 15.40 23.74 18.43
N LEU A 313 16.21 23.71 17.35
CA LEU A 313 16.24 22.60 16.42
C LEU A 313 16.69 21.31 17.09
N VAL A 314 15.89 20.26 16.97
CA VAL A 314 16.16 18.92 17.52
C VAL A 314 16.05 17.85 16.45
N GLU A 315 16.72 16.73 16.65
CA GLU A 315 16.52 15.55 15.81
C GLU A 315 15.26 14.82 16.18
N PRO A 316 14.47 14.31 15.21
CA PRO A 316 13.34 13.46 15.52
C PRO A 316 13.80 12.13 16.14
N ALA A 317 12.97 11.55 16.98
CA ALA A 317 13.23 10.23 17.59
C ALA A 317 13.37 9.13 16.50
N LYS A 318 12.63 9.27 15.39
CA LYS A 318 12.73 8.42 14.20
C LYS A 318 12.86 9.30 12.96
N PRO A 319 14.07 9.46 12.39
CA PRO A 319 14.26 10.18 11.14
C PRO A 319 13.67 9.41 9.95
N ILE A 320 13.31 10.12 8.90
CA ILE A 320 12.87 9.57 7.62
C ILE A 320 14.13 9.18 6.84
N ILE A 321 14.29 7.90 6.51
CA ILE A 321 15.47 7.40 5.79
C ILE A 321 15.04 6.79 4.47
N TYR A 322 15.63 7.25 3.37
CA TYR A 322 15.50 6.65 2.04
C TYR A 322 16.81 5.97 1.65
N TYR A 323 16.73 4.71 1.30
CA TYR A 323 17.84 3.99 0.71
C TYR A 323 17.76 4.02 -0.82
N ILE A 324 18.92 4.08 -1.47
CA ILE A 324 18.99 4.00 -2.93
C ILE A 324 19.16 2.54 -3.33
N ASP A 325 18.31 2.07 -4.24
CA ASP A 325 18.37 0.71 -4.79
C ASP A 325 19.78 0.42 -5.34
N PRO A 326 20.45 -0.68 -4.94
CA PRO A 326 21.78 -1.03 -5.43
C PRO A 326 21.86 -1.29 -6.94
N ALA A 327 20.70 -1.50 -7.61
CA ALA A 327 20.61 -1.57 -9.07
C ALA A 327 20.76 -0.20 -9.76
N THR A 328 20.76 0.91 -9.00
CA THR A 328 20.94 2.25 -9.55
C THR A 328 22.35 2.43 -10.12
N PRO A 329 22.50 2.91 -11.38
CA PRO A 329 23.81 3.26 -11.90
C PRO A 329 24.56 4.22 -10.99
N LYS A 330 25.80 3.90 -10.61
CA LYS A 330 26.58 4.62 -9.59
C LYS A 330 26.66 6.13 -9.79
N LYS A 331 26.72 6.57 -11.05
CA LYS A 331 26.80 7.99 -11.40
C LYS A 331 25.56 8.81 -11.03
N TRP A 332 24.40 8.17 -10.79
CA TRP A 332 23.15 8.83 -10.41
C TRP A 332 22.86 8.82 -8.91
N VAL A 333 23.52 7.94 -8.15
CA VAL A 333 23.27 7.74 -6.71
C VAL A 333 23.41 9.05 -5.91
N ALA A 334 24.47 9.80 -6.16
CA ALA A 334 24.70 11.07 -5.45
C ALA A 334 23.58 12.09 -5.70
N GLY A 335 23.06 12.17 -6.93
CA GLY A 335 21.95 13.07 -7.27
C GLY A 335 20.67 12.71 -6.55
N LEU A 336 20.34 11.41 -6.47
CA LEU A 336 19.17 10.91 -5.76
C LEU A 336 19.27 11.18 -4.25
N ILE A 337 20.41 10.88 -3.63
CA ILE A 337 20.67 11.16 -2.20
C ILE A 337 20.51 12.66 -1.91
N GLN A 338 21.08 13.52 -2.76
CA GLN A 338 20.99 14.95 -2.56
C GLN A 338 19.55 15.45 -2.70
N GLY A 339 18.76 14.90 -3.66
CA GLY A 339 17.34 15.22 -3.80
C GLY A 339 16.53 14.90 -2.56
N VAL A 340 16.83 13.80 -1.85
CA VAL A 340 16.23 13.48 -0.55
C VAL A 340 16.66 14.52 0.50
N ASN A 341 17.96 14.80 0.59
CA ASN A 341 18.54 15.64 1.64
C ASN A 341 18.14 17.12 1.52
N ASP A 342 17.76 17.59 0.34
CA ASP A 342 17.30 18.98 0.10
C ASP A 342 16.09 19.36 0.98
N TRP A 343 15.27 18.40 1.36
CA TRP A 343 14.12 18.64 2.23
C TRP A 343 14.49 19.03 3.66
N ASN A 344 15.75 18.82 4.10
CA ASN A 344 16.17 19.25 5.43
C ASN A 344 16.02 20.76 5.62
N ILE A 345 16.20 21.57 4.57
CA ILE A 345 15.98 23.03 4.63
C ILE A 345 14.52 23.35 5.08
N ALA A 346 13.54 22.61 4.54
CA ALA A 346 12.15 22.77 4.93
C ALA A 346 11.88 22.23 6.34
N PHE A 347 12.49 21.10 6.69
CA PHE A 347 12.36 20.53 8.03
C PHE A 347 13.01 21.41 9.11
N GLU A 348 14.12 22.07 8.82
CA GLU A 348 14.74 23.04 9.75
C GLU A 348 13.83 24.23 10.03
N LYS A 349 13.12 24.73 9.00
CA LYS A 349 12.07 25.76 9.20
C LYS A 349 10.89 25.27 10.04
N ALA A 350 10.67 23.97 10.07
CA ALA A 350 9.64 23.32 10.89
C ALA A 350 10.14 22.89 12.29
N GLY A 351 11.39 23.21 12.65
CA GLY A 351 11.96 22.92 13.97
C GLY A 351 12.75 21.61 14.08
N TRP A 352 13.08 20.97 12.95
CA TRP A 352 13.74 19.67 12.94
C TRP A 352 15.13 19.72 12.29
N LYS A 353 16.11 19.10 12.91
CA LYS A 353 17.45 18.89 12.38
C LYS A 353 17.60 17.44 11.91
N ASN A 354 18.25 17.23 10.75
CA ASN A 354 18.52 15.89 10.22
C ASN A 354 17.26 14.99 10.12
N ALA A 355 16.11 15.59 9.80
CA ALA A 355 14.82 14.89 9.82
C ALA A 355 14.67 13.89 8.68
N ILE A 356 15.34 14.12 7.53
CA ILE A 356 15.29 13.24 6.38
C ILE A 356 16.69 12.96 5.86
N GLN A 357 16.98 11.73 5.45
CA GLN A 357 18.30 11.30 5.05
C GLN A 357 18.22 10.34 3.84
N GLY A 358 18.93 10.66 2.77
CA GLY A 358 19.22 9.73 1.68
C GLY A 358 20.50 8.95 1.99
N LYS A 359 20.47 7.62 1.79
CA LYS A 359 21.63 6.74 2.05
C LYS A 359 21.81 5.74 0.92
N GLU A 360 23.03 5.34 0.66
CA GLU A 360 23.29 4.14 -0.14
C GLU A 360 22.76 2.92 0.57
N TRP A 361 22.38 1.88 -0.21
CA TRP A 361 22.01 0.59 0.33
C TRP A 361 23.20 -0.04 1.02
N PRO A 362 23.12 -0.42 2.30
CA PRO A 362 24.26 -1.00 3.00
C PRO A 362 24.56 -2.41 2.52
N ASN A 363 25.78 -2.86 2.67
CA ASN A 363 26.18 -4.25 2.43
C ASN A 363 25.77 -5.14 3.62
N ASP A 364 24.47 -5.31 3.79
CA ASP A 364 23.86 -6.11 4.86
C ASP A 364 22.89 -7.14 4.25
N SER A 365 23.27 -8.40 4.31
CA SER A 365 22.48 -9.52 3.77
C SER A 365 21.16 -9.76 4.51
N THR A 366 20.97 -9.15 5.68
CA THR A 366 19.72 -9.25 6.44
C THR A 366 18.67 -8.25 5.97
N MET A 367 19.05 -7.22 5.22
CA MET A 367 18.16 -6.25 4.61
C MET A 367 17.62 -6.74 3.27
N SER A 368 16.39 -6.40 2.98
CA SER A 368 15.73 -6.68 1.70
C SER A 368 15.01 -5.43 1.20
N LEU A 369 15.10 -5.18 -0.11
CA LEU A 369 14.38 -4.09 -0.79
C LEU A 369 12.86 -4.24 -0.68
N GLU A 370 12.37 -5.43 -0.37
CA GLU A 370 10.94 -5.73 -0.22
C GLU A 370 10.46 -5.58 1.23
N ASP A 371 11.37 -5.34 2.18
CA ASP A 371 11.03 -5.25 3.60
C ASP A 371 10.44 -3.88 3.93
N ALA A 372 9.18 -3.86 4.36
CA ALA A 372 8.42 -2.65 4.67
C ALA A 372 9.00 -1.79 5.82
N ARG A 373 10.08 -2.21 6.45
CA ARG A 373 10.81 -1.37 7.42
C ARG A 373 11.65 -0.28 6.76
N TYR A 374 11.89 -0.38 5.44
CA TYR A 374 12.81 0.49 4.71
C TYR A 374 12.08 1.23 3.59
N SER A 375 12.20 2.54 3.54
CA SER A 375 11.82 3.33 2.38
C SER A 375 12.95 3.32 1.35
N VAL A 376 12.61 3.13 0.06
CA VAL A 376 13.61 2.89 -0.99
C VAL A 376 13.26 3.70 -2.24
N ILE A 377 14.27 4.30 -2.88
CA ILE A 377 14.16 4.74 -4.27
C ILE A 377 14.53 3.54 -5.14
N ARG A 378 13.51 2.88 -5.72
CA ARG A 378 13.61 1.68 -6.56
C ARG A 378 13.97 2.06 -7.98
N TYR A 379 14.95 1.38 -8.57
CA TYR A 379 15.39 1.66 -9.94
C TYR A 379 14.82 0.64 -10.93
N PHE A 380 14.02 1.12 -11.87
CA PHE A 380 13.35 0.27 -12.87
C PHE A 380 14.02 0.35 -14.23
N ALA A 381 14.42 -0.80 -14.79
CA ALA A 381 14.90 -0.92 -16.15
C ALA A 381 13.70 -0.83 -17.11
N SER A 382 13.29 0.39 -17.44
CA SER A 382 12.08 0.71 -18.18
C SER A 382 12.31 1.77 -19.24
N ASP A 383 11.57 1.67 -20.34
CA ASP A 383 11.46 2.67 -21.40
C ASP A 383 10.41 3.76 -21.10
N ILE A 384 9.65 3.62 -20.00
CA ILE A 384 8.67 4.62 -19.56
C ILE A 384 9.40 5.87 -19.06
N GLU A 385 8.96 7.02 -19.56
CA GLU A 385 9.47 8.35 -19.20
C GLU A 385 8.74 8.87 -17.96
N ASN A 386 9.02 8.30 -16.79
CA ASN A 386 8.32 8.65 -15.55
C ASN A 386 9.17 8.43 -14.29
N ALA A 387 8.70 9.02 -13.18
CA ALA A 387 8.97 8.67 -11.80
C ALA A 387 7.68 8.83 -11.00
N TYR A 388 7.53 8.17 -9.85
CA TYR A 388 6.39 8.38 -8.98
C TYR A 388 6.75 8.10 -7.52
N GLY A 389 6.15 8.88 -6.60
CA GLY A 389 6.40 8.80 -5.17
C GLY A 389 5.14 8.37 -4.39
N PRO A 390 4.86 7.06 -4.27
CA PRO A 390 3.76 6.56 -3.45
C PRO A 390 4.18 6.48 -1.98
N GLN A 391 3.20 6.41 -1.09
CA GLN A 391 3.40 6.11 0.33
C GLN A 391 2.43 5.01 0.77
N VAL A 392 2.86 4.21 1.75
CA VAL A 392 2.01 3.33 2.54
C VAL A 392 1.79 3.98 3.90
N HIS A 393 0.53 4.10 4.29
CA HIS A 393 0.19 4.80 5.53
C HIS A 393 -0.86 4.03 6.34
N ASP A 394 -0.90 4.32 7.64
CA ASP A 394 -1.95 3.82 8.52
C ASP A 394 -3.27 4.53 8.18
N PRO A 395 -4.25 3.83 7.59
CA PRO A 395 -5.49 4.46 7.12
C PRO A 395 -6.38 4.96 8.26
N ARG A 396 -6.04 4.64 9.52
CA ARG A 396 -6.76 5.13 10.70
C ARG A 396 -6.34 6.56 11.07
N SER A 397 -5.13 6.98 10.67
CA SER A 397 -4.51 8.22 11.15
C SER A 397 -3.83 9.06 10.07
N GLY A 398 -3.55 8.48 8.91
CA GLY A 398 -2.72 9.08 7.87
C GLY A 398 -1.22 9.06 8.18
N GLU A 399 -0.76 8.26 9.17
CA GLU A 399 0.67 8.14 9.47
C GLU A 399 1.38 7.38 8.35
N ILE A 400 2.32 8.03 7.65
CA ILE A 400 3.14 7.36 6.63
C ILE A 400 4.11 6.42 7.33
N LEU A 401 4.08 5.14 6.94
CA LEU A 401 4.86 4.06 7.53
C LEU A 401 6.12 3.77 6.71
N GLU A 402 5.99 3.76 5.39
CA GLU A 402 7.08 3.55 4.45
C GLU A 402 6.74 4.08 3.04
N SER A 403 7.73 4.17 2.15
CA SER A 403 7.53 4.57 0.76
C SER A 403 8.56 3.92 -0.16
N HIS A 404 8.10 3.44 -1.32
CA HIS A 404 8.96 2.97 -2.40
C HIS A 404 8.79 3.88 -3.62
N ILE A 405 9.71 4.83 -3.81
CA ILE A 405 9.72 5.70 -5.00
C ILE A 405 10.10 4.87 -6.21
N GLY A 406 9.28 4.88 -7.24
CA GLY A 406 9.57 4.23 -8.53
C GLY A 406 10.38 5.17 -9.43
N TRP A 407 11.63 4.82 -9.72
CA TRP A 407 12.53 5.56 -10.60
C TRP A 407 12.75 4.81 -11.90
N TYR A 408 12.15 5.28 -12.98
CA TYR A 408 12.27 4.66 -14.31
C TYR A 408 13.54 5.12 -15.01
N HIS A 409 14.27 4.18 -15.64
CA HIS A 409 15.51 4.50 -16.34
C HIS A 409 15.34 5.61 -17.37
N ASN A 410 14.24 5.58 -18.12
CA ASN A 410 14.01 6.52 -19.22
C ASN A 410 13.52 7.91 -18.77
N ILE A 411 13.41 8.18 -17.47
CA ILE A 411 13.16 9.54 -16.95
C ILE A 411 14.21 10.54 -17.43
N MET A 412 15.42 10.07 -17.69
CA MET A 412 16.52 10.91 -18.17
C MET A 412 16.23 11.47 -19.57
N LYS A 413 15.59 10.71 -20.45
CA LYS A 413 15.12 11.21 -21.74
C LYS A 413 14.10 12.32 -21.54
N LEU A 414 13.13 12.15 -20.67
CA LEU A 414 12.13 13.17 -20.38
C LEU A 414 12.78 14.46 -19.85
N GLN A 415 13.79 14.34 -18.96
CA GLN A 415 14.52 15.47 -18.44
C GLN A 415 15.32 16.19 -19.55
N HIS A 416 15.97 15.44 -20.42
CA HIS A 416 16.68 16.00 -21.58
C HIS A 416 15.72 16.79 -22.49
N ASP A 417 14.59 16.19 -22.84
CA ASP A 417 13.63 16.79 -23.77
C ASP A 417 13.00 18.06 -23.18
N TRP A 418 12.63 18.04 -21.91
CA TRP A 418 12.11 19.24 -21.22
C TRP A 418 13.16 20.35 -21.14
N TYR A 419 14.40 20.00 -20.77
CA TYR A 419 15.49 20.98 -20.67
C TYR A 419 15.78 21.59 -22.05
N MET A 420 15.91 20.77 -23.08
CA MET A 420 16.13 21.22 -24.44
C MET A 420 15.02 22.17 -24.94
N ILE A 421 13.74 21.76 -24.79
CA ILE A 421 12.59 22.54 -25.26
C ILE A 421 12.49 23.87 -24.52
N GLN A 422 12.65 23.87 -23.21
CA GLN A 422 12.42 25.07 -22.40
C GLN A 422 13.62 26.01 -22.36
N THR A 423 14.84 25.51 -22.33
CA THR A 423 16.05 26.33 -22.16
C THR A 423 16.96 26.39 -23.35
N GLY A 424 16.68 25.68 -24.42
CA GLY A 424 17.54 25.65 -25.61
C GLY A 424 17.75 26.99 -26.29
N ALA A 425 16.89 27.99 -26.04
CA ALA A 425 17.12 29.38 -26.52
C ALA A 425 18.13 30.12 -25.68
N THR A 426 18.17 29.90 -24.36
CA THR A 426 19.00 30.65 -23.41
C THR A 426 20.25 29.89 -22.98
N ASP A 427 20.26 28.57 -23.02
CA ASP A 427 21.40 27.73 -22.64
C ASP A 427 21.89 26.86 -23.81
N PRO A 428 23.07 27.14 -24.38
CA PRO A 428 23.65 26.31 -25.43
C PRO A 428 23.87 24.83 -25.03
N THR A 429 24.05 24.53 -23.74
CA THR A 429 24.27 23.16 -23.29
C THR A 429 23.01 22.30 -23.41
N ALA A 430 21.84 22.92 -23.40
CA ALA A 430 20.55 22.25 -23.61
C ALA A 430 20.37 21.71 -25.04
N ARG A 431 21.16 22.19 -26.00
CA ARG A 431 21.05 21.80 -27.43
C ARG A 431 21.87 20.56 -27.78
N LYS A 432 22.60 19.98 -26.80
CA LYS A 432 23.40 18.78 -27.05
C LYS A 432 22.46 17.56 -27.13
N MET A 433 22.79 16.65 -28.07
CA MET A 433 22.07 15.36 -28.15
C MET A 433 22.27 14.48 -26.93
N ILE A 434 23.37 14.63 -26.23
CA ILE A 434 23.68 13.98 -24.97
C ILE A 434 24.09 15.07 -23.97
N ILE A 435 23.35 15.19 -22.92
CA ILE A 435 23.65 16.10 -21.81
C ILE A 435 24.83 15.55 -20.98
N ASP A 436 25.72 16.43 -20.55
CA ASP A 436 26.83 16.05 -19.66
C ASP A 436 26.31 15.44 -18.35
N ASP A 437 26.94 14.39 -17.84
CA ASP A 437 26.52 13.69 -16.63
C ASP A 437 26.37 14.65 -15.43
N SER A 438 27.20 15.68 -15.32
CA SER A 438 27.12 16.68 -14.25
C SER A 438 25.82 17.50 -14.28
N LEU A 439 25.32 17.82 -15.47
CA LEU A 439 24.03 18.48 -15.66
C LEU A 439 22.89 17.49 -15.43
N MET A 440 22.97 16.27 -15.97
CA MET A 440 21.96 15.24 -15.77
C MET A 440 21.77 14.91 -14.27
N VAL A 441 22.83 14.86 -13.47
CA VAL A 441 22.74 14.67 -12.00
C VAL A 441 21.92 15.78 -11.34
N LYS A 442 22.05 17.04 -11.79
CA LYS A 442 21.25 18.17 -11.27
C LYS A 442 19.76 18.00 -11.64
N LEU A 443 19.47 17.55 -12.86
CA LEU A 443 18.10 17.29 -13.31
C LEU A 443 17.47 16.13 -12.52
N ILE A 444 18.23 15.05 -12.30
CA ILE A 444 17.83 13.90 -11.46
C ILE A 444 17.54 14.37 -10.02
N ARG A 445 18.42 15.20 -9.43
CA ARG A 445 18.21 15.77 -8.09
C ARG A 445 16.90 16.53 -7.99
N MET A 446 16.58 17.35 -9.00
CA MET A 446 15.31 18.11 -9.04
C MET A 446 14.10 17.19 -9.01
N VAL A 447 14.06 16.17 -9.87
CA VAL A 447 12.96 15.19 -9.89
C VAL A 447 12.92 14.39 -8.61
N ALA A 448 14.07 13.94 -8.09
CA ALA A 448 14.11 13.21 -6.82
C ALA A 448 13.51 14.03 -5.67
N SER A 449 13.85 15.34 -5.58
CA SER A 449 13.24 16.23 -4.58
C SER A 449 11.72 16.34 -4.76
N HIS A 450 11.23 16.37 -5.99
CA HIS A 450 9.79 16.40 -6.29
C HIS A 450 9.10 15.10 -5.84
N GLU A 451 9.62 13.92 -6.22
CA GLU A 451 9.04 12.63 -5.85
C GLU A 451 9.08 12.40 -4.33
N VAL A 452 10.15 12.82 -3.67
CA VAL A 452 10.21 12.81 -2.20
C VAL A 452 9.10 13.68 -1.61
N GLY A 453 8.79 14.83 -2.20
CA GLY A 453 7.67 15.66 -1.77
C GLY A 453 6.33 14.91 -1.76
N HIS A 454 6.06 14.10 -2.78
CA HIS A 454 4.87 13.23 -2.80
C HIS A 454 4.89 12.21 -1.67
N THR A 455 6.02 11.61 -1.40
CA THR A 455 6.15 10.64 -0.31
C THR A 455 6.09 11.25 1.08
N LEU A 456 6.27 12.57 1.19
CA LEU A 456 6.01 13.33 2.43
C LEU A 456 4.53 13.68 2.62
N GLY A 457 3.68 13.30 1.67
CA GLY A 457 2.25 13.54 1.68
C GLY A 457 1.81 14.73 0.83
N LEU A 458 2.71 15.44 0.13
CA LEU A 458 2.38 16.64 -0.62
C LEU A 458 1.82 16.30 -2.01
N ARG A 459 0.77 17.00 -2.40
CA ARG A 459 0.22 17.00 -3.76
C ARG A 459 0.89 18.07 -4.59
N HIS A 460 0.68 18.03 -5.91
CA HIS A 460 1.09 19.12 -6.79
C HIS A 460 0.50 20.48 -6.34
N ASN A 461 1.30 21.52 -6.48
CA ASN A 461 0.92 22.90 -6.19
C ASN A 461 1.17 23.77 -7.43
N MET A 462 0.37 23.57 -8.48
CA MET A 462 0.52 24.22 -9.79
C MET A 462 0.37 25.75 -9.73
N GLY A 463 -0.20 26.29 -8.66
CA GLY A 463 -0.36 27.73 -8.48
C GLY A 463 0.82 28.42 -7.83
N SER A 464 1.87 27.70 -7.38
CA SER A 464 2.93 28.30 -6.57
C SER A 464 3.83 29.24 -7.36
N SER A 465 4.07 28.95 -8.63
CA SER A 465 4.87 29.81 -9.52
C SER A 465 4.27 31.20 -9.75
N SER A 466 2.94 31.35 -9.60
CA SER A 466 2.29 32.65 -9.67
C SER A 466 2.71 33.64 -8.57
N LYS A 467 3.34 33.17 -7.50
CA LYS A 467 3.90 33.99 -6.42
C LYS A 467 5.22 34.68 -6.81
N THR A 468 5.89 34.19 -7.84
CA THR A 468 7.15 34.78 -8.29
C THR A 468 6.84 35.97 -9.21
N PRO A 469 7.25 37.20 -8.87
CA PRO A 469 7.07 38.35 -9.76
C PRO A 469 7.81 38.14 -11.08
N VAL A 470 7.16 38.38 -12.20
CA VAL A 470 7.68 38.08 -13.55
C VAL A 470 9.01 38.83 -13.81
N GLU A 471 9.10 40.07 -13.34
CA GLU A 471 10.33 40.89 -13.43
C GLU A 471 11.51 40.28 -12.69
N LYS A 472 11.25 39.46 -11.66
CA LYS A 472 12.31 38.77 -10.89
C LYS A 472 12.86 37.55 -11.57
N LEU A 473 12.17 37.00 -12.59
CA LEU A 473 12.68 35.84 -13.32
C LEU A 473 13.98 36.06 -14.06
N ARG A 474 14.36 37.33 -14.30
CA ARG A 474 15.66 37.74 -14.90
C ARG A 474 16.69 38.22 -13.90
N ASP A 475 16.34 38.36 -12.64
CA ASP A 475 17.19 38.79 -11.55
C ASP A 475 17.97 37.61 -10.97
N LYS A 476 19.22 37.41 -11.38
CA LYS A 476 20.06 36.28 -10.98
C LYS A 476 20.24 36.17 -9.47
N GLU A 477 20.43 37.29 -8.78
CA GLU A 477 20.63 37.30 -7.33
C GLU A 477 19.35 36.93 -6.59
N TRP A 478 18.22 37.46 -7.06
CA TRP A 478 16.94 37.13 -6.49
C TRP A 478 16.57 35.65 -6.71
N ILE A 479 16.76 35.11 -7.93
CA ILE A 479 16.50 33.70 -8.28
C ILE A 479 17.40 32.77 -7.47
N ALA A 480 18.68 33.09 -7.31
CA ALA A 480 19.61 32.30 -6.52
C ALA A 480 19.15 32.15 -5.05
N LYS A 481 18.50 33.17 -4.52
CA LYS A 481 18.00 33.21 -3.14
C LYS A 481 16.60 32.60 -2.98
N ASN A 482 15.69 32.83 -3.93
CA ASN A 482 14.26 32.56 -3.79
C ASN A 482 13.76 31.44 -4.70
N GLY A 483 14.52 31.04 -5.73
CA GLY A 483 14.03 30.16 -6.79
C GLY A 483 13.09 30.88 -7.76
N HIS A 484 12.73 30.22 -8.85
CA HIS A 484 11.74 30.73 -9.82
C HIS A 484 10.31 30.24 -9.52
N THR A 485 10.12 29.42 -8.51
CA THR A 485 8.84 28.98 -7.97
C THR A 485 8.95 28.81 -6.46
N ALA A 486 7.85 29.01 -5.76
CA ALA A 486 7.80 28.85 -4.30
C ALA A 486 7.73 27.40 -3.82
N SER A 487 7.48 26.44 -4.71
CA SER A 487 7.34 25.03 -4.37
C SER A 487 7.94 24.12 -5.43
N ILE A 488 8.70 23.09 -5.00
CA ILE A 488 9.17 22.02 -5.88
C ILE A 488 8.00 21.15 -6.41
N MET A 489 6.84 21.23 -5.76
CA MET A 489 5.63 20.51 -6.18
C MET A 489 4.85 21.21 -7.29
N ASP A 490 5.37 22.34 -7.81
CA ASP A 490 4.90 22.98 -9.03
C ASP A 490 5.58 22.35 -10.27
N TYR A 491 4.92 22.39 -11.42
CA TYR A 491 5.52 22.01 -12.70
C TYR A 491 6.12 23.22 -13.44
N ALA A 492 6.66 24.18 -12.70
CA ALA A 492 7.37 25.32 -13.27
C ALA A 492 8.64 24.91 -14.05
N ARG A 493 9.22 23.75 -13.72
CA ARG A 493 10.36 23.09 -14.38
C ARG A 493 11.58 24.00 -14.46
N PHE A 494 11.82 24.68 -15.58
CA PHE A 494 13.00 25.49 -15.83
C PHE A 494 12.63 26.95 -16.11
N ASN A 495 13.50 27.88 -15.65
CA ASN A 495 13.35 29.29 -15.98
C ASN A 495 13.88 29.53 -17.41
N TYR A 496 12.96 29.78 -18.37
CA TYR A 496 13.29 29.98 -19.77
C TYR A 496 13.42 31.46 -20.19
N VAL A 497 13.32 32.37 -19.24
CA VAL A 497 13.39 33.83 -19.49
C VAL A 497 14.67 34.46 -19.00
N ALA A 498 15.60 33.71 -18.40
CA ALA A 498 16.88 34.20 -17.87
C ALA A 498 18.03 33.43 -18.46
#